data_877b5c80d5bf358c9b610df72e7507b5
#
_entry.id   877b5c80d5bf358c9b610df72e7507b5
#
_cell.length_a   1.000
_cell.length_b   1.000
_cell.length_c   1.000
_cell.angle_alpha   90.00
_cell.angle_beta   90.00
_cell.angle_gamma   90.00
#
_symmetry.space_group_name_H-M   'P 1'
#
loop_
_entity.id
_entity.type
_entity.pdbx_description
1 polymer ?
#
loop_
_entity_poly.entity_id
_entity_poly.type
_entity_poly.pdbx_seq_one_letter_code
_entity_poly.pdbx_strand_id
1 'polypeptide(L)'
;TYWERAKEAGFDLSWLNQLKENVGREEIDEVSDNLTGRVAGSIARPGVAKFGAYPFRTKKEVWGYNLRKLYEEFVSRQWSSATDIPWDTLEELPDDVEAAECQLATFFAQVEFVAADVPGRFIATMSPDYQDVRMVLLGQVMDESRHLEVFRKRALANGGGLMRMIDSVSDVVGGSADGAREYTELSTR
;
A
#
# COMPACT_ATOMS: atom_id res chain seq x y z
N THR A 1 25.85 -29.19 4.10
CA THR A 1 25.84 -27.71 4.07
C THR A 1 24.43 -27.19 3.75
N TYR A 2 24.15 -25.93 4.02
CA TYR A 2 22.87 -25.30 3.64
C TYR A 2 22.65 -25.34 2.13
N TRP A 3 23.72 -25.18 1.36
CA TRP A 3 23.70 -25.24 -0.10
C TRP A 3 23.31 -26.60 -0.65
N GLU A 4 23.80 -27.68 -0.04
CA GLU A 4 23.43 -29.05 -0.43
C GLU A 4 21.95 -29.32 -0.17
N ARG A 5 21.43 -28.93 1.01
CA ARG A 5 19.99 -29.02 1.32
C ARG A 5 19.14 -28.22 0.33
N ALA A 6 19.59 -27.04 -0.05
CA ALA A 6 18.90 -26.20 -0.99
C ALA A 6 18.88 -26.83 -2.40
N LYS A 7 19.99 -27.46 -2.83
CA LYS A 7 20.05 -28.23 -4.09
C LYS A 7 19.15 -29.45 -4.08
N GLU A 8 19.14 -30.19 -2.96
CA GLU A 8 18.29 -31.37 -2.79
C GLU A 8 16.79 -31.02 -2.79
N ALA A 9 16.43 -29.86 -2.25
CA ALA A 9 15.06 -29.36 -2.24
C ALA A 9 14.58 -28.84 -3.62
N GLY A 10 15.50 -28.65 -4.57
CA GLY A 10 15.17 -28.03 -5.85
C GLY A 10 14.86 -26.56 -5.74
N PHE A 11 15.81 -25.68 -6.03
CA PHE A 11 15.60 -24.24 -6.06
C PHE A 11 14.64 -23.85 -7.16
N ASP A 12 13.36 -23.85 -6.90
CA ASP A 12 12.38 -23.21 -7.75
C ASP A 12 11.51 -22.21 -6.97
N LEU A 13 10.82 -21.36 -7.70
CA LEU A 13 9.91 -20.37 -7.12
C LEU A 13 8.76 -21.02 -6.32
N SER A 14 8.34 -22.23 -6.72
CA SER A 14 7.27 -22.95 -6.03
C SER A 14 7.71 -23.40 -4.63
N TRP A 15 8.95 -23.85 -4.49
CA TRP A 15 9.53 -24.20 -3.20
C TRP A 15 9.69 -22.98 -2.29
N LEU A 16 10.21 -21.87 -2.82
CA LEU A 16 10.30 -20.61 -2.08
C LEU A 16 8.92 -20.11 -1.64
N ASN A 17 7.92 -20.26 -2.48
CA ASN A 17 6.55 -19.91 -2.17
C ASN A 17 5.91 -20.84 -1.13
N GLN A 18 6.20 -22.16 -1.19
CA GLN A 18 5.76 -23.12 -0.16
C GLN A 18 6.38 -22.84 1.19
N LEU A 19 7.68 -22.53 1.26
CA LEU A 19 8.31 -22.12 2.50
C LEU A 19 7.67 -20.86 3.06
N LYS A 20 7.37 -19.89 2.22
CA LYS A 20 6.65 -18.70 2.62
C LYS A 20 5.21 -19.00 3.09
N GLU A 21 4.51 -19.92 2.47
CA GLU A 21 3.16 -20.34 2.87
C GLU A 21 3.14 -21.07 4.20
N ASN A 22 4.14 -21.88 4.49
CA ASN A 22 4.25 -22.64 5.73
C ASN A 22 4.69 -21.74 6.90
N VAL A 23 5.61 -20.82 6.66
CA VAL A 23 6.12 -19.88 7.69
C VAL A 23 5.04 -18.90 8.19
N GLY A 24 3.94 -18.73 7.51
CA GLY A 24 2.89 -17.81 7.92
C GLY A 24 1.63 -18.44 8.49
N ARG A 25 1.41 -19.73 8.29
CA ARG A 25 0.10 -20.35 8.61
C ARG A 25 0.06 -21.13 9.91
N GLU A 26 1.16 -21.77 10.29
CA GLU A 26 1.18 -22.67 11.44
C GLU A 26 1.70 -22.01 12.71
N GLU A 27 2.48 -20.94 12.61
CA GLU A 27 3.15 -20.28 13.73
C GLU A 27 2.50 -18.96 14.17
N ILE A 28 1.51 -18.44 13.43
CA ILE A 28 0.82 -17.21 13.81
C ILE A 28 -0.40 -17.59 14.63
N ASP A 29 -0.29 -17.48 15.94
CA ASP A 29 -1.42 -17.52 16.86
C ASP A 29 -2.46 -16.44 16.50
N GLU A 30 -3.64 -16.57 17.05
CA GLU A 30 -4.72 -15.60 16.89
C GLU A 30 -4.31 -14.20 17.40
N VAL A 31 -3.38 -14.16 18.37
CA VAL A 31 -2.79 -12.93 18.91
C VAL A 31 -1.27 -12.98 18.76
N SER A 32 -0.69 -11.99 18.08
CA SER A 32 0.75 -11.88 17.93
C SER A 32 1.41 -11.15 19.11
N ASP A 33 2.44 -11.74 19.68
CA ASP A 33 3.28 -11.14 20.73
C ASP A 33 4.59 -10.54 20.22
N ASN A 34 4.79 -10.52 18.89
CA ASN A 34 5.99 -9.95 18.31
C ASN A 34 6.03 -8.42 18.44
N LEU A 35 6.58 -7.94 19.54
CA LEU A 35 6.79 -6.51 19.80
C LEU A 35 8.20 -6.03 19.44
N THR A 36 9.05 -6.89 18.87
CA THR A 36 10.46 -6.60 18.60
C THR A 36 10.77 -6.22 17.15
N GLY A 37 9.77 -6.27 16.25
CA GLY A 37 9.97 -6.10 14.81
C GLY A 37 10.69 -7.28 14.15
N ARG A 38 10.76 -8.43 14.82
CA ARG A 38 11.33 -9.65 14.28
C ARG A 38 10.61 -10.07 13.00
N VAL A 39 11.36 -10.42 11.99
CA VAL A 39 10.79 -10.98 10.75
C VAL A 39 10.08 -12.30 11.08
N ALA A 40 8.88 -12.50 10.56
CA ALA A 40 8.11 -13.73 10.73
C ALA A 40 8.95 -14.96 10.35
N GLY A 41 8.94 -16.02 11.18
CA GLY A 41 9.73 -17.24 11.00
C GLY A 41 11.20 -17.12 11.41
N SER A 42 11.72 -15.95 11.78
CA SER A 42 13.10 -15.83 12.30
C SER A 42 13.18 -16.23 13.78
N ILE A 43 14.37 -16.66 14.20
CA ILE A 43 14.62 -17.05 15.61
C ILE A 43 14.71 -15.78 16.47
N ALA A 44 13.92 -15.74 17.54
CA ALA A 44 13.98 -14.65 18.51
C ALA A 44 15.34 -14.58 19.21
N ARG A 45 15.93 -13.40 19.28
CA ARG A 45 17.15 -13.15 20.05
C ARG A 45 16.78 -12.69 21.46
N PRO A 46 17.32 -13.32 22.53
CA PRO A 46 17.08 -12.86 23.90
C PRO A 46 17.56 -11.41 24.11
N GLY A 47 16.85 -10.66 24.92
CA GLY A 47 17.25 -9.31 25.32
C GLY A 47 17.06 -8.21 24.26
N VAL A 48 16.40 -8.49 23.13
CA VAL A 48 16.08 -7.45 22.14
C VAL A 48 15.06 -6.47 22.73
N ALA A 49 15.30 -5.18 22.51
CA ALA A 49 14.36 -4.12 22.91
C ALA A 49 13.01 -4.30 22.21
N LYS A 50 11.94 -4.10 22.95
CA LYS A 50 10.58 -4.08 22.38
C LYS A 50 10.33 -2.71 21.75
N PHE A 51 9.85 -2.72 20.51
CA PHE A 51 9.32 -1.51 19.86
C PHE A 51 7.86 -1.37 20.25
N GLY A 52 7.44 -0.29 20.78
CA GLY A 52 6.09 0.14 20.99
C GLY A 52 4.98 -0.92 21.13
N ALA A 53 3.75 -0.49 21.08
CA ALA A 53 2.59 -1.37 21.03
C ALA A 53 2.08 -1.46 19.57
N TYR A 54 1.73 -2.66 19.14
CA TYR A 54 1.03 -2.87 17.87
C TYR A 54 -0.43 -3.17 18.18
N PRO A 55 -1.37 -2.22 18.01
CA PRO A 55 -2.79 -2.44 18.33
C PRO A 55 -3.42 -3.56 17.49
N PHE A 56 -3.04 -3.68 16.21
CA PHE A 56 -3.53 -4.76 15.35
C PHE A 56 -2.69 -6.01 15.51
N ARG A 57 -3.10 -6.86 16.43
CA ARG A 57 -2.39 -8.08 16.85
C ARG A 57 -3.21 -9.35 16.69
N THR A 58 -4.49 -9.24 16.42
CA THR A 58 -5.40 -10.38 16.32
C THR A 58 -5.55 -10.78 14.85
N LYS A 59 -5.23 -12.02 14.53
CA LYS A 59 -5.22 -12.54 13.16
C LYS A 59 -6.55 -12.33 12.43
N LYS A 60 -7.68 -12.56 13.07
CA LYS A 60 -9.02 -12.40 12.49
C LYS A 60 -9.34 -10.96 12.06
N GLU A 61 -8.65 -9.96 12.62
CA GLU A 61 -8.88 -8.56 12.30
C GLU A 61 -8.12 -8.11 11.04
N VAL A 62 -7.02 -8.78 10.73
CA VAL A 62 -6.07 -8.30 9.72
C VAL A 62 -5.78 -9.31 8.61
N TRP A 63 -6.09 -10.59 8.82
CA TRP A 63 -5.65 -11.65 7.93
C TRP A 63 -6.63 -11.92 6.78
N GLY A 64 -6.08 -12.03 5.56
CA GLY A 64 -6.78 -12.52 4.37
C GLY A 64 -6.07 -13.74 3.77
N TYR A 65 -6.81 -14.72 3.31
CA TYR A 65 -6.23 -15.96 2.75
C TYR A 65 -5.57 -15.77 1.37
N ASN A 66 -5.85 -14.68 0.70
CA ASN A 66 -5.34 -14.36 -0.63
C ASN A 66 -4.21 -13.31 -0.64
N LEU A 67 -3.71 -12.89 0.51
CA LEU A 67 -2.74 -11.80 0.65
C LEU A 67 -1.50 -11.99 -0.23
N ARG A 68 -0.95 -13.20 -0.24
CA ARG A 68 0.20 -13.50 -1.07
C ARG A 68 -0.11 -13.37 -2.56
N LYS A 69 -1.24 -13.92 -3.00
CA LYS A 69 -1.68 -13.81 -4.38
C LYS A 69 -1.84 -12.34 -4.78
N LEU A 70 -2.45 -11.53 -3.92
CA LEU A 70 -2.60 -10.10 -4.14
C LEU A 70 -1.24 -9.40 -4.27
N TYR A 71 -0.29 -9.73 -3.40
CA TYR A 71 1.05 -9.17 -3.47
C TYR A 71 1.79 -9.56 -4.77
N GLU A 72 1.76 -10.84 -5.17
CA GLU A 72 2.39 -11.30 -6.40
C GLU A 72 1.73 -10.67 -7.64
N GLU A 73 0.40 -10.54 -7.65
CA GLU A 73 -0.33 -9.83 -8.71
C GLU A 73 0.09 -8.37 -8.78
N PHE A 74 0.18 -7.69 -7.63
CA PHE A 74 0.68 -6.33 -7.54
C PHE A 74 2.08 -6.21 -8.15
N VAL A 75 3.04 -7.03 -7.71
CA VAL A 75 4.42 -7.00 -8.20
C VAL A 75 4.51 -7.26 -9.70
N SER A 76 3.66 -8.15 -10.23
CA SER A 76 3.66 -8.52 -11.66
C SER A 76 3.06 -7.46 -12.58
N ARG A 77 2.28 -6.50 -12.03
CA ARG A 77 1.56 -5.46 -12.79
C ARG A 77 2.14 -4.07 -12.59
N GLN A 78 3.40 -3.97 -12.21
CA GLN A 78 4.06 -2.69 -12.02
C GLN A 78 4.20 -1.93 -13.35
N TRP A 79 3.98 -0.63 -13.31
CA TRP A 79 4.11 0.28 -14.44
C TRP A 79 4.74 1.61 -14.01
N SER A 80 5.24 2.37 -14.94
CA SER A 80 5.85 3.68 -14.73
C SER A 80 5.09 4.76 -15.50
N SER A 81 4.68 5.79 -14.84
CA SER A 81 4.05 6.96 -15.49
C SER A 81 4.98 7.68 -16.45
N ALA A 82 6.29 7.45 -16.35
CA ALA A 82 7.28 8.08 -17.22
C ALA A 82 7.49 7.35 -18.56
N THR A 83 7.33 6.01 -18.57
CA THR A 83 7.68 5.17 -19.72
C THR A 83 6.50 4.44 -20.33
N ASP A 84 5.47 4.15 -19.55
CA ASP A 84 4.38 3.26 -19.97
C ASP A 84 3.10 4.02 -20.34
N ILE A 85 3.07 5.33 -20.13
CA ILE A 85 2.01 6.23 -20.57
C ILE A 85 2.49 6.97 -21.82
N PRO A 86 1.80 6.84 -22.96
CA PRO A 86 2.20 7.49 -24.22
C PRO A 86 1.79 8.98 -24.23
N TRP A 87 2.44 9.80 -23.43
CA TRP A 87 2.14 11.23 -23.28
C TRP A 87 2.19 12.02 -24.58
N ASP A 88 2.98 11.57 -25.53
CA ASP A 88 3.14 12.16 -26.87
C ASP A 88 1.95 11.91 -27.80
N THR A 89 1.02 11.06 -27.42
CA THR A 89 -0.23 10.81 -28.16
C THR A 89 -1.41 11.64 -27.70
N LEU A 90 -1.22 12.52 -26.70
CA LEU A 90 -2.28 13.41 -26.25
C LEU A 90 -2.65 14.39 -27.35
N GLU A 91 -3.94 14.49 -27.61
CA GLU A 91 -4.50 15.43 -28.58
C GLU A 91 -4.84 16.76 -27.90
N GLU A 92 -4.79 17.84 -28.68
CA GLU A 92 -5.23 19.16 -28.24
C GLU A 92 -6.76 19.16 -28.00
N LEU A 93 -7.16 19.63 -26.85
CA LEU A 93 -8.56 19.80 -26.48
C LEU A 93 -8.94 21.28 -26.50
N PRO A 94 -10.24 21.62 -26.70
CA PRO A 94 -10.69 22.99 -26.48
C PRO A 94 -10.35 23.46 -25.06
N ASP A 95 -10.01 24.76 -24.91
CA ASP A 95 -9.52 25.33 -23.65
C ASP A 95 -10.45 25.09 -22.46
N ASP A 96 -11.75 25.15 -22.66
CA ASP A 96 -12.73 24.88 -21.58
C ASP A 96 -12.78 23.41 -21.18
N VAL A 97 -12.61 22.50 -22.13
CA VAL A 97 -12.51 21.07 -21.88
C VAL A 97 -11.18 20.74 -21.18
N GLU A 98 -10.07 21.31 -21.66
CA GLU A 98 -8.77 21.12 -21.02
C GLU A 98 -8.76 21.66 -19.58
N ALA A 99 -9.38 22.82 -19.33
CA ALA A 99 -9.55 23.34 -17.98
C ALA A 99 -10.35 22.39 -17.07
N ALA A 100 -11.42 21.78 -17.59
CA ALA A 100 -12.19 20.79 -16.86
C ALA A 100 -11.38 19.51 -16.55
N GLU A 101 -10.60 19.03 -17.54
CA GLU A 101 -9.70 17.88 -17.36
C GLU A 101 -8.60 18.16 -16.32
N CYS A 102 -7.99 19.35 -16.36
CA CYS A 102 -7.02 19.79 -15.37
C CYS A 102 -7.63 19.83 -13.95
N GLN A 103 -8.87 20.33 -13.81
CA GLN A 103 -9.58 20.34 -12.53
C GLN A 103 -9.88 18.92 -12.04
N LEU A 104 -10.31 18.03 -12.92
CA LEU A 104 -10.58 16.63 -12.61
C LEU A 104 -9.30 15.88 -12.21
N ALA A 105 -8.23 16.07 -12.96
CA ALA A 105 -6.92 15.48 -12.65
C ALA A 105 -6.37 15.99 -11.30
N THR A 106 -6.59 17.27 -10.98
CA THR A 106 -6.25 17.83 -9.67
C THR A 106 -7.03 17.17 -8.54
N PHE A 107 -8.32 16.97 -8.75
CA PHE A 107 -9.19 16.29 -7.80
C PHE A 107 -8.73 14.83 -7.56
N PHE A 108 -8.50 14.06 -8.62
CA PHE A 108 -8.01 12.71 -8.47
C PHE A 108 -6.65 12.64 -7.77
N ALA A 109 -5.71 13.52 -8.11
CA ALA A 109 -4.44 13.58 -7.41
C ALA A 109 -4.59 13.79 -5.89
N GLN A 110 -5.60 14.56 -5.45
CA GLN A 110 -5.91 14.73 -4.03
C GLN A 110 -6.52 13.45 -3.41
N VAL A 111 -7.43 12.79 -4.13
CA VAL A 111 -8.04 11.53 -3.66
C VAL A 111 -6.99 10.45 -3.48
N GLU A 112 -6.07 10.30 -4.44
CA GLU A 112 -4.99 9.31 -4.37
C GLU A 112 -4.02 9.59 -3.21
N PHE A 113 -3.76 10.87 -2.91
CA PHE A 113 -2.97 11.23 -1.75
C PHE A 113 -3.62 10.72 -0.44
N VAL A 114 -4.92 10.93 -0.29
CA VAL A 114 -5.68 10.44 0.88
C VAL A 114 -5.74 8.91 0.90
N ALA A 115 -5.93 8.29 -0.27
CA ALA A 115 -5.96 6.83 -0.42
C ALA A 115 -4.62 6.17 -0.05
N ALA A 116 -3.48 6.86 -0.25
CA ALA A 116 -2.17 6.40 0.21
C ALA A 116 -2.00 6.53 1.74
N ASP A 117 -2.49 7.63 2.31
CA ASP A 117 -2.33 7.94 3.74
C ASP A 117 -3.02 6.90 4.64
N VAL A 118 -4.21 6.43 4.28
CA VAL A 118 -4.99 5.50 5.09
C VAL A 118 -4.23 4.16 5.29
N PRO A 119 -3.88 3.39 4.25
CA PRO A 119 -3.13 2.15 4.43
C PRO A 119 -1.74 2.39 5.03
N GLY A 120 -1.10 3.52 4.72
CA GLY A 120 0.19 3.91 5.27
C GLY A 120 0.20 3.95 6.81
N ARG A 121 -0.86 4.45 7.43
CA ARG A 121 -1.01 4.51 8.89
C ARG A 121 -1.15 3.13 9.51
N PHE A 122 -1.89 2.23 8.87
CA PHE A 122 -2.07 0.87 9.38
C PHE A 122 -0.78 0.04 9.36
N ILE A 123 0.13 0.30 8.44
CA ILE A 123 1.41 -0.41 8.34
C ILE A 123 2.20 -0.34 9.64
N ALA A 124 2.28 0.85 10.25
CA ALA A 124 3.04 1.06 11.49
C ALA A 124 2.35 0.48 12.74
N THR A 125 1.03 0.31 12.69
CA THR A 125 0.22 -0.15 13.83
C THR A 125 0.00 -1.66 13.85
N MET A 126 0.34 -2.35 12.76
CA MET A 126 0.14 -3.78 12.60
C MET A 126 1.34 -4.57 13.11
N SER A 127 1.09 -5.67 13.83
CA SER A 127 2.16 -6.56 14.30
C SER A 127 3.06 -7.03 13.14
N PRO A 128 4.39 -7.04 13.35
CA PRO A 128 5.34 -7.55 12.36
C PRO A 128 5.14 -9.02 11.95
N ASP A 129 4.43 -9.81 12.74
CA ASP A 129 4.11 -11.19 12.38
C ASP A 129 3.11 -11.28 11.22
N TYR A 130 2.30 -10.24 11.01
CA TYR A 130 1.38 -10.16 9.86
C TYR A 130 2.07 -9.50 8.65
N GLN A 131 3.23 -10.01 8.30
CA GLN A 131 4.13 -9.44 7.29
C GLN A 131 3.46 -9.38 5.92
N ASP A 132 2.72 -10.42 5.51
CA ASP A 132 2.04 -10.46 4.21
C ASP A 132 0.98 -9.36 4.10
N VAL A 133 0.26 -9.06 5.17
CA VAL A 133 -0.69 -7.93 5.21
C VAL A 133 0.05 -6.60 5.01
N ARG A 134 1.15 -6.40 5.73
CA ARG A 134 1.97 -5.19 5.59
C ARG A 134 2.51 -5.02 4.17
N MET A 135 2.94 -6.12 3.54
CA MET A 135 3.43 -6.09 2.15
C MET A 135 2.33 -5.68 1.16
N VAL A 136 1.10 -6.17 1.33
CA VAL A 136 -0.04 -5.77 0.50
C VAL A 136 -0.36 -4.28 0.69
N LEU A 137 -0.38 -3.80 1.94
CA LEU A 137 -0.61 -2.38 2.22
C LEU A 137 0.49 -1.47 1.64
N LEU A 138 1.76 -1.90 1.72
CA LEU A 138 2.88 -1.20 1.07
C LEU A 138 2.71 -1.14 -0.44
N GLY A 139 2.24 -2.23 -1.05
CA GLY A 139 1.88 -2.27 -2.46
C GLY A 139 0.80 -1.26 -2.80
N GLN A 140 -0.27 -1.19 -2.01
CA GLN A 140 -1.33 -0.21 -2.20
C GLN A 140 -0.80 1.23 -2.12
N VAL A 141 -0.01 1.57 -1.09
CA VAL A 141 0.59 2.91 -0.96
C VAL A 141 1.45 3.26 -2.19
N MET A 142 2.16 2.28 -2.75
CA MET A 142 2.94 2.48 -3.97
C MET A 142 2.06 2.69 -5.19
N ASP A 143 0.93 2.00 -5.31
CA ASP A 143 -0.04 2.22 -6.39
C ASP A 143 -0.64 3.62 -6.32
N GLU A 144 -1.10 4.05 -5.17
CA GLU A 144 -1.68 5.39 -4.99
C GLU A 144 -0.66 6.50 -5.28
N SER A 145 0.61 6.28 -4.95
CA SER A 145 1.67 7.24 -5.28
C SER A 145 1.88 7.39 -6.80
N ARG A 146 1.72 6.30 -7.57
CA ARG A 146 1.77 6.34 -9.04
C ARG A 146 0.53 6.97 -9.65
N HIS A 147 -0.64 6.70 -9.09
CA HIS A 147 -1.89 7.35 -9.50
C HIS A 147 -1.80 8.86 -9.29
N LEU A 148 -1.35 9.30 -8.13
CA LEU A 148 -1.12 10.72 -7.84
C LEU A 148 -0.16 11.34 -8.87
N GLU A 149 0.94 10.67 -9.18
CA GLU A 149 1.92 11.15 -10.15
C GLU A 149 1.31 11.27 -11.57
N VAL A 150 0.56 10.27 -12.03
CA VAL A 150 -0.02 10.29 -13.37
C VAL A 150 -1.07 11.38 -13.52
N PHE A 151 -1.93 11.59 -12.52
CA PHE A 151 -2.91 12.68 -12.56
C PHE A 151 -2.24 14.06 -12.54
N ARG A 152 -1.18 14.24 -11.76
CA ARG A 152 -0.39 15.47 -11.81
C ARG A 152 0.24 15.69 -13.19
N LYS A 153 0.80 14.67 -13.79
CA LYS A 153 1.37 14.74 -15.15
C LYS A 153 0.29 15.06 -16.19
N ARG A 154 -0.90 14.44 -16.08
CA ARG A 154 -2.02 14.76 -16.98
C ARG A 154 -2.42 16.23 -16.91
N ALA A 155 -2.54 16.80 -15.73
CA ALA A 155 -2.86 18.22 -15.58
C ALA A 155 -1.81 19.15 -16.19
N LEU A 156 -0.56 18.72 -16.32
CA LEU A 156 0.55 19.52 -16.85
C LEU A 156 0.79 19.29 -18.34
N ALA A 157 0.37 18.15 -18.89
CA ALA A 157 0.81 17.67 -20.20
C ALA A 157 0.45 18.60 -21.37
N ASN A 158 -0.73 19.22 -21.34
CA ASN A 158 -1.18 20.18 -22.38
C ASN A 158 -0.97 21.66 -21.98
N GLY A 159 -0.15 21.92 -20.96
CA GLY A 159 0.20 23.27 -20.53
C GLY A 159 -0.80 23.95 -19.59
N GLY A 160 -1.88 23.26 -19.19
CA GLY A 160 -2.89 23.80 -18.26
C GLY A 160 -2.34 23.99 -16.84
N GLY A 161 -2.01 22.88 -16.18
CA GLY A 161 -1.48 22.87 -14.82
C GLY A 161 -2.50 22.44 -13.77
N LEU A 162 -2.02 22.34 -12.54
CA LEU A 162 -2.87 22.00 -11.38
C LEU A 162 -3.84 23.14 -11.08
N MET A 163 -5.08 22.78 -10.88
CA MET A 163 -6.18 23.69 -10.58
C MET A 163 -6.40 23.83 -9.08
N ARG A 164 -7.50 24.49 -8.71
CA ARG A 164 -7.83 24.73 -7.33
C ARG A 164 -8.20 23.43 -6.61
N MET A 165 -7.68 23.27 -5.40
CA MET A 165 -8.10 22.21 -4.50
C MET A 165 -9.60 22.31 -4.23
N ILE A 166 -10.29 21.15 -4.21
CA ILE A 166 -11.71 21.08 -3.85
C ILE A 166 -11.79 20.93 -2.35
N ASP A 167 -12.54 21.81 -1.69
CA ASP A 167 -12.70 21.83 -0.23
C ASP A 167 -13.40 20.57 0.32
N SER A 168 -14.07 19.81 -0.57
CA SER A 168 -14.96 18.69 -0.23
C SER A 168 -14.38 17.28 -0.43
N VAL A 169 -13.06 17.11 -0.50
CA VAL A 169 -12.50 15.74 -0.47
C VAL A 169 -12.92 15.01 0.82
N SER A 170 -13.05 15.73 1.93
CA SER A 170 -13.63 15.23 3.17
C SER A 170 -15.10 14.84 3.03
N ASP A 171 -15.87 15.54 2.21
CA ASP A 171 -17.29 15.24 1.97
C ASP A 171 -17.49 14.04 1.04
N VAL A 172 -16.55 13.82 0.11
CA VAL A 172 -16.60 12.68 -0.83
C VAL A 172 -16.08 11.40 -0.18
N VAL A 173 -15.02 11.48 0.62
CA VAL A 173 -14.39 10.32 1.28
C VAL A 173 -14.97 10.05 2.66
N GLY A 174 -15.50 11.05 3.35
CA GLY A 174 -16.01 10.96 4.71
C GLY A 174 -17.50 11.15 4.90
N GLY A 175 -18.25 11.51 3.86
CA GLY A 175 -19.72 11.66 3.89
C GLY A 175 -20.28 12.74 4.84
N SER A 176 -19.44 13.37 5.65
CA SER A 176 -19.83 14.48 6.55
C SER A 176 -18.61 15.11 7.24
N ALA A 177 -18.78 16.31 7.81
CA ALA A 177 -17.80 16.96 8.66
C ALA A 177 -17.36 16.08 9.86
N ASP A 178 -18.20 15.13 10.27
CA ASP A 178 -17.92 14.17 11.33
C ASP A 178 -16.95 13.08 10.85
N GLY A 179 -17.01 12.62 9.61
CA GLY A 179 -16.04 11.69 9.02
C GLY A 179 -14.62 12.28 8.93
N ALA A 180 -14.50 13.58 8.61
CA ALA A 180 -13.21 14.27 8.63
C ALA A 180 -12.64 14.43 10.05
N ARG A 181 -13.47 14.61 11.05
CA ARG A 181 -13.06 14.61 12.48
C ARG A 181 -12.61 13.23 12.92
N GLU A 182 -13.35 12.19 12.59
CA GLU A 182 -12.99 10.80 12.91
C GLU A 182 -11.67 10.40 12.23
N TYR A 183 -11.46 10.81 10.98
CA TYR A 183 -10.19 10.63 10.26
C TYR A 183 -9.03 11.37 10.96
N THR A 184 -9.25 12.60 11.42
CA THR A 184 -8.24 13.40 12.14
C THR A 184 -7.96 12.83 13.53
N GLU A 185 -8.97 12.35 14.25
CA GLU A 185 -8.81 11.74 15.57
C GLU A 185 -8.11 10.38 15.52
N LEU A 186 -8.38 9.56 14.50
CA LEU A 186 -7.64 8.31 14.26
C LEU A 186 -6.17 8.58 13.91
N SER A 187 -5.86 9.75 13.34
CA SER A 187 -4.50 10.14 12.95
C SER A 187 -3.65 10.67 14.10
N THR A 188 -4.27 11.05 15.21
CA THR A 188 -3.60 11.65 16.37
C THR A 188 -3.49 10.71 17.57
N ARG A 189 -4.04 9.53 17.48
CA ARG A 189 -3.92 8.44 18.47
C ARG A 189 -2.91 7.39 18.01
#